data_2f0a36dd5e08d45e5842f85d671e01b0
#
_entry.id   2f0a36dd5e08d45e5842f85d671e01b0
#
_cell.length_a   1.000
_cell.length_b   1.000
_cell.length_c   1.000
_cell.angle_alpha   90.00
_cell.angle_beta   90.00
_cell.angle_gamma   90.00
#
_symmetry.space_group_name_H-M   'P 1'
#
loop_
_entity.id
_entity.type
_entity.pdbx_description
1 polymer ?
#
loop_
_entity_poly.entity_id
_entity_poly.type
_entity_poly.pdbx_seq_one_letter_code
_entity_poly.pdbx_strand_id
1 'polypeptide(L)'
;LAALAVVRDLREHRDPVSAEELEQFETDALAGFVLARTSAGLADSTIRGDVGHVEEIRTWFGRSLWDMEPADADAYSGRVLRGSPSGTRLARSQALSTYFLFLELRHNV
;
A
#
# COMPACT_ATOMS: atom_id res chain seq x y z
N LEU A 1 2.63 11.17 -6.20
CA LEU A 1 3.60 10.09 -6.00
C LEU A 1 3.90 9.37 -7.31
N ALA A 2 5.18 9.24 -7.63
CA ALA A 2 5.60 8.49 -8.82
C ALA A 2 5.15 7.01 -8.73
N ALA A 3 5.24 6.41 -7.56
CA ALA A 3 4.82 5.03 -7.33
C ALA A 3 3.32 4.83 -7.61
N LEU A 4 2.48 5.80 -7.25
CA LEU A 4 1.04 5.74 -7.54
C LEU A 4 0.78 5.80 -9.04
N ALA A 5 1.51 6.63 -9.78
CA ALA A 5 1.37 6.72 -11.23
C ALA A 5 1.74 5.40 -11.91
N VAL A 6 2.82 4.75 -11.46
CA VAL A 6 3.27 3.46 -12.00
C VAL A 6 2.22 2.37 -11.73
N VAL A 7 1.67 2.33 -10.52
CA VAL A 7 0.63 1.35 -10.16
C VAL A 7 -0.62 1.56 -10.99
N ARG A 8 -0.98 2.82 -11.26
CA ARG A 8 -2.12 3.14 -12.13
C ARG A 8 -1.89 2.63 -13.55
N ASP A 9 -0.70 2.84 -14.11
CA ASP A 9 -0.35 2.33 -15.45
C ASP A 9 -0.47 0.81 -15.51
N LEU A 10 0.02 0.12 -14.48
CA LEU A 10 -0.09 -1.32 -14.39
C LEU A 10 -1.56 -1.76 -14.40
N ARG A 11 -2.40 -1.08 -13.65
CA ARG A 11 -3.84 -1.36 -13.60
C ARG A 11 -4.50 -1.14 -14.97
N GLU A 12 -4.17 -0.05 -15.64
CA GLU A 12 -4.77 0.33 -16.92
C GLU A 12 -4.42 -0.65 -18.03
N HIS A 13 -3.28 -1.30 -17.93
CA HIS A 13 -2.81 -2.26 -18.93
C HIS A 13 -3.25 -3.71 -18.65
N ARG A 14 -3.98 -3.93 -17.55
CA ARG A 14 -4.47 -5.26 -17.21
C ARG A 14 -5.81 -5.55 -17.87
N ASP A 15 -6.04 -6.81 -18.18
CA ASP A 15 -7.36 -7.28 -18.58
C ASP A 15 -8.32 -7.17 -17.38
N PRO A 16 -9.63 -6.96 -17.64
CA PRO A 16 -10.62 -6.98 -16.57
C PRO A 16 -10.58 -8.30 -15.82
N VAL A 17 -10.56 -8.21 -14.48
CA VAL A 17 -10.54 -9.38 -13.60
C VAL A 17 -11.66 -9.26 -12.57
N SER A 18 -12.03 -10.38 -11.95
CA SER A 18 -13.05 -10.40 -10.91
C SER A 18 -12.55 -9.71 -9.64
N ALA A 19 -13.49 -9.32 -8.77
CA ALA A 19 -13.15 -8.77 -7.47
C ALA A 19 -12.36 -9.77 -6.62
N GLU A 20 -12.69 -11.06 -6.72
CA GLU A 20 -11.98 -12.11 -6.00
C GLU A 20 -10.54 -12.24 -6.45
N GLU A 21 -10.29 -12.15 -7.76
CA GLU A 21 -8.93 -12.21 -8.31
C GLU A 21 -8.11 -11.00 -7.85
N LEU A 22 -8.71 -9.81 -7.84
CA LEU A 22 -8.05 -8.60 -7.35
C LEU A 22 -7.71 -8.71 -5.88
N GLU A 23 -8.61 -9.23 -5.06
CA GLU A 23 -8.36 -9.42 -3.64
C GLU A 23 -7.26 -10.45 -3.40
N GLN A 24 -7.27 -11.55 -4.15
CA GLN A 24 -6.22 -12.56 -4.05
C GLN A 24 -4.87 -11.99 -4.47
N PHE A 25 -4.83 -11.20 -5.52
CA PHE A 25 -3.60 -10.55 -5.96
C PHE A 25 -3.06 -9.63 -4.87
N GLU A 26 -3.91 -8.84 -4.21
CA GLU A 26 -3.46 -7.95 -3.15
C GLU A 26 -3.00 -8.72 -1.92
N THR A 27 -3.65 -9.83 -1.59
CA THR A 27 -3.21 -10.72 -0.52
C THR A 27 -1.81 -11.28 -0.82
N ASP A 28 -1.58 -11.73 -2.05
CA ASP A 28 -0.29 -12.24 -2.48
C ASP A 28 0.76 -11.13 -2.49
N ALA A 29 0.39 -9.93 -2.91
CA ALA A 29 1.30 -8.78 -2.92
C ALA A 29 1.73 -8.42 -1.49
N LEU A 30 0.82 -8.45 -0.52
CA LEU A 30 1.15 -8.20 0.88
C LEU A 30 2.08 -9.28 1.45
N ALA A 31 1.84 -10.54 1.12
CA ALA A 31 2.72 -11.63 1.54
C ALA A 31 4.13 -11.44 0.95
N GLY A 32 4.21 -11.05 -0.32
CA GLY A 32 5.49 -10.73 -0.96
C GLY A 32 6.19 -9.52 -0.32
N PHE A 33 5.41 -8.53 0.10
CA PHE A 33 5.93 -7.37 0.81
C PHE A 33 6.57 -7.76 2.13
N VAL A 34 5.92 -8.61 2.92
CA VAL A 34 6.46 -9.14 4.18
C VAL A 34 7.78 -9.87 3.91
N LEU A 35 7.82 -10.72 2.89
CA LEU A 35 9.02 -11.48 2.55
C LEU A 35 10.16 -10.54 2.14
N ALA A 36 9.87 -9.52 1.34
CA ALA A 36 10.88 -8.55 0.92
C ALA A 36 11.45 -7.77 2.12
N ARG A 37 10.61 -7.36 3.05
CA ARG A 37 11.04 -6.65 4.26
C ARG A 37 11.87 -7.56 5.16
N THR A 38 11.50 -8.82 5.28
CA THR A 38 12.26 -9.82 6.03
C THR A 38 13.64 -10.01 5.40
N SER A 39 13.70 -10.15 4.09
CA SER A 39 14.96 -10.31 3.35
C SER A 39 15.86 -9.10 3.48
N ALA A 40 15.30 -7.90 3.68
CA ALA A 40 16.06 -6.69 3.92
C ALA A 40 16.63 -6.60 5.35
N GLY A 41 16.33 -7.58 6.20
CA GLY A 41 16.88 -7.65 7.55
C GLY A 41 16.13 -6.83 8.60
N LEU A 42 14.90 -6.43 8.31
CA LEU A 42 14.12 -5.63 9.26
C LEU A 42 13.59 -6.51 10.39
N ALA A 43 13.44 -5.91 11.57
CA ALA A 43 12.90 -6.60 12.74
C ALA A 43 11.44 -6.96 12.53
N ASP A 44 10.99 -8.08 13.11
CA ASP A 44 9.61 -8.54 13.01
C ASP A 44 8.61 -7.50 13.49
N SER A 45 8.93 -6.77 14.56
CA SER A 45 8.05 -5.72 15.08
C SER A 45 7.87 -4.57 14.09
N THR A 46 8.93 -4.20 13.36
CA THR A 46 8.87 -3.18 12.33
C THR A 46 7.99 -3.65 11.17
N ILE A 47 8.17 -4.90 10.74
CA ILE A 47 7.39 -5.49 9.66
C ILE A 47 5.91 -5.54 10.03
N ARG A 48 5.59 -6.01 11.24
CA ARG A 48 4.21 -6.06 11.72
C ARG A 48 3.57 -4.67 11.77
N GLY A 49 4.34 -3.67 12.19
CA GLY A 49 3.87 -2.29 12.22
C GLY A 49 3.54 -1.78 10.82
N ASP A 50 4.43 -1.99 9.87
CA ASP A 50 4.24 -1.55 8.48
C ASP A 50 3.01 -2.25 7.85
N VAL A 51 2.90 -3.56 8.04
CA VAL A 51 1.75 -4.32 7.51
C VAL A 51 0.45 -3.86 8.16
N GLY A 52 0.47 -3.62 9.47
CA GLY A 52 -0.70 -3.11 10.19
C GLY A 52 -1.18 -1.77 9.65
N HIS A 53 -0.26 -0.86 9.35
CA HIS A 53 -0.59 0.44 8.75
C HIS A 53 -1.19 0.28 7.35
N VAL A 54 -0.59 -0.56 6.52
CA VAL A 54 -1.10 -0.83 5.16
C VAL A 54 -2.50 -1.44 5.23
N GLU A 55 -2.72 -2.40 6.12
CA GLU A 55 -4.03 -3.04 6.30
C GLU A 55 -5.10 -2.05 6.77
N GLU A 56 -4.77 -1.12 7.66
CA GLU A 56 -5.73 -0.12 8.10
C GLU A 56 -6.10 0.84 6.97
N ILE A 57 -5.13 1.25 6.15
CA ILE A 57 -5.38 2.10 5.00
C ILE A 57 -6.25 1.36 3.98
N ARG A 58 -5.95 0.09 3.73
CA ARG A 58 -6.72 -0.77 2.84
C ARG A 58 -8.16 -0.90 3.31
N THR A 59 -8.38 -1.11 4.59
CA THR A 59 -9.72 -1.23 5.18
C THR A 59 -10.50 0.08 5.01
N TRP A 60 -9.86 1.22 5.26
CA TRP A 60 -10.49 2.51 5.07
C TRP A 60 -10.86 2.75 3.60
N PHE A 61 -9.93 2.44 2.69
CA PHE A 61 -10.13 2.67 1.26
C PHE A 61 -11.24 1.78 0.69
N GLY A 62 -11.33 0.53 1.15
CA GLY A 62 -12.39 -0.40 0.75
C GLY A 62 -12.19 -1.03 -0.62
N ARG A 63 -11.06 -0.78 -1.27
CA ARG A 63 -10.69 -1.33 -2.57
C ARG A 63 -9.20 -1.69 -2.56
N SER A 64 -8.72 -2.31 -3.64
CA SER A 64 -7.31 -2.58 -3.80
C SER A 64 -6.52 -1.27 -3.78
N LEU A 65 -5.40 -1.25 -3.06
CA LEU A 65 -4.62 -0.02 -2.89
C LEU A 65 -4.03 0.52 -4.19
N TRP A 66 -3.80 -0.32 -5.20
CA TRP A 66 -3.35 0.20 -6.50
C TRP A 66 -4.42 0.97 -7.27
N ASP A 67 -5.66 0.97 -6.80
CA ASP A 67 -6.70 1.86 -7.33
C ASP A 67 -6.65 3.26 -6.71
N MET A 68 -5.78 3.46 -5.72
CA MET A 68 -5.68 4.73 -5.01
C MET A 68 -5.09 5.82 -5.90
N GLU A 69 -5.78 6.96 -5.91
CA GLU A 69 -5.31 8.17 -6.58
C GLU A 69 -4.60 9.07 -5.57
N PRO A 70 -3.77 10.03 -6.01
CA PRO A 70 -3.15 10.97 -5.08
C PRO A 70 -4.15 11.70 -4.18
N ALA A 71 -5.33 12.03 -4.71
CA ALA A 71 -6.38 12.67 -3.93
C ALA A 71 -6.90 11.78 -2.80
N ASP A 72 -6.91 10.45 -2.98
CA ASP A 72 -7.31 9.51 -1.93
C ASP A 72 -6.28 9.49 -0.80
N ALA A 73 -4.99 9.53 -1.13
CA ALA A 73 -3.93 9.60 -0.14
C ALA A 73 -4.02 10.92 0.66
N ASP A 74 -4.29 12.03 -0.02
CA ASP A 74 -4.50 13.32 0.63
C ASP A 74 -5.71 13.29 1.55
N ALA A 75 -6.80 12.66 1.13
CA ALA A 75 -8.00 12.52 1.94
C ALA A 75 -7.73 11.68 3.19
N TYR A 76 -6.97 10.61 3.06
CA TYR A 76 -6.59 9.79 4.21
C TYR A 76 -5.79 10.61 5.22
N SER A 77 -4.75 11.29 4.77
CA SER A 77 -3.88 12.10 5.63
C SER A 77 -4.62 13.30 6.22
N GLY A 78 -5.45 13.96 5.43
CA GLY A 78 -6.11 15.20 5.84
C GLY A 78 -7.40 15.01 6.63
N ARG A 79 -8.07 13.85 6.48
CA ARG A 79 -9.35 13.60 7.16
C ARG A 79 -9.26 12.51 8.21
N VAL A 80 -8.71 11.36 7.84
CA VAL A 80 -8.65 10.20 8.75
C VAL A 80 -7.58 10.41 9.83
N LEU A 81 -6.41 10.91 9.45
CA LEU A 81 -5.31 11.13 10.37
C LEU A 81 -5.32 12.53 11.00
N ARG A 82 -6.34 13.31 10.71
CA ARG A 82 -6.47 14.65 11.32
C ARG A 82 -6.57 14.52 12.84
N GLY A 83 -5.71 15.26 13.54
CA GLY A 83 -5.67 15.21 15.00
C GLY A 83 -4.82 14.07 15.56
N SER A 84 -4.32 13.16 14.73
CA SER A 84 -3.39 12.12 15.16
C SER A 84 -2.02 12.72 15.46
N PRO A 85 -1.24 12.12 16.39
CA PRO A 85 0.12 12.56 16.63
C PRO A 85 0.98 12.54 15.37
N SER A 86 1.95 13.44 15.28
CA SER A 86 2.85 13.55 14.13
C SER A 86 3.55 12.23 13.82
N GLY A 87 3.96 11.49 14.86
CA GLY A 87 4.63 10.20 14.68
C GLY A 87 3.73 9.16 14.02
N THR A 88 2.45 9.12 14.38
CA THR A 88 1.47 8.22 13.77
C THR A 88 1.25 8.58 12.31
N ARG A 89 1.09 9.86 12.01
CA ARG A 89 0.89 10.34 10.64
C ARG A 89 2.08 10.00 9.76
N LEU A 90 3.29 10.23 10.28
CA LEU A 90 4.53 9.92 9.56
C LEU A 90 4.66 8.41 9.32
N ALA A 91 4.42 7.60 10.34
CA ALA A 91 4.53 6.13 10.23
C ALA A 91 3.57 5.58 9.18
N ARG A 92 2.34 6.08 9.14
CA ARG A 92 1.34 5.68 8.14
C ARG A 92 1.75 6.08 6.73
N SER A 93 2.22 7.31 6.56
CA SER A 93 2.70 7.80 5.26
C SER A 93 3.90 7.02 4.77
N GLN A 94 4.84 6.70 5.63
CA GLN A 94 6.03 5.93 5.28
C GLN A 94 5.67 4.49 4.91
N ALA A 95 4.78 3.85 5.65
CA ALA A 95 4.34 2.49 5.34
C ALA A 95 3.67 2.43 3.97
N LEU A 96 2.79 3.38 3.68
CA LEU A 96 2.11 3.46 2.39
C LEU A 96 3.10 3.68 1.25
N SER A 97 4.03 4.62 1.39
CA SER A 97 5.05 4.89 0.38
C SER A 97 5.94 3.66 0.14
N THR A 98 6.34 2.98 1.19
CA THR A 98 7.17 1.78 1.11
C THR A 98 6.43 0.66 0.38
N TYR A 99 5.14 0.49 0.67
CA TYR A 99 4.33 -0.52 -0.01
C TYR A 99 4.18 -0.23 -1.50
N PHE A 100 3.90 1.03 -1.87
CA PHE A 100 3.81 1.41 -3.28
C PHE A 100 5.16 1.27 -4.00
N LEU A 101 6.25 1.58 -3.34
CA LEU A 101 7.58 1.35 -3.92
C LEU A 101 7.81 -0.14 -4.18
N PHE A 102 7.41 -1.00 -3.26
CA PHE A 102 7.48 -2.44 -3.43
C PHE A 102 6.66 -2.89 -4.65
N LEU A 103 5.43 -2.39 -4.78
CA LEU A 103 4.58 -2.72 -5.93
C LEU A 103 5.23 -2.27 -7.24
N GLU A 104 5.82 -1.08 -7.25
CA GLU A 104 6.53 -0.56 -8.43
C GLU A 104 7.68 -1.48 -8.84
N LEU A 105 8.50 -1.90 -7.88
CA LEU A 105 9.69 -2.71 -8.16
C LEU A 105 9.38 -4.16 -8.50
N ARG A 106 8.29 -4.72 -7.99
CA ARG A 106 8.00 -6.14 -8.12
C ARG A 106 6.90 -6.46 -9.13
N HIS A 107 6.02 -5.51 -9.41
CA HIS A 107 4.85 -5.73 -10.25
C HIS A 107 4.76 -4.77 -11.43
N ASN A 108 5.68 -3.83 -11.52
CA ASN A 108 5.80 -2.98 -12.69
C ASN A 108 6.64 -3.71 -13.73
N VAL A 109 6.08 -3.98 -14.85
CA VAL A 109 6.76 -4.64 -15.96
C VAL A 109 7.11 -3.67 -17.08
#